data_518b6ae82ddd3b36862ffb05bc43def1
#
_entry.id   518b6ae82ddd3b36862ffb05bc43def1
#
_cell.length_a   1.000
_cell.length_b   1.000
_cell.length_c   1.000
_cell.angle_alpha   90.00
_cell.angle_beta   90.00
_cell.angle_gamma   90.00
#
_symmetry.space_group_name_H-M   'P 1'
#
loop_
_entity.id
_entity.type
_entity.pdbx_description
1 polymer ?
#
loop_
_entity_poly.entity_id
_entity_poly.type
_entity_poly.pdbx_seq_one_letter_code
_entity_poly.pdbx_strand_id
1 'polypeptide(L)'
;ALKCPVSFFYQSDREYGPPMSAHPSFRKQASVGQRSLDKVIADFNVKLSQVRTLLRFADLEPELPLPQYDSDEYSPENIAAMVRRAWYTPKGPIKNLTEYAERAGCIVFHVDMEAVKIDGASYRVAGMPPVIFLNKYQPADRMRFTLAHEMGHLVMHKYPSIEMEAEADQFA
;
A
#
# COMPACT_ATOMS: atom_id res chain seq x y z
N ALA A 1 -20.83 8.40 14.90
CA ALA A 1 -20.97 9.61 14.09
C ALA A 1 -19.87 9.62 13.03
N LEU A 2 -20.22 9.90 11.78
CA LEU A 2 -19.28 10.04 10.68
C LEU A 2 -18.41 11.29 10.93
N LYS A 3 -17.09 11.13 10.89
CA LYS A 3 -16.13 12.22 11.12
C LYS A 3 -15.80 12.98 9.82
N CYS A 4 -16.79 13.21 8.97
CA CYS A 4 -16.62 13.96 7.73
C CYS A 4 -17.71 15.03 7.61
N PRO A 5 -17.45 16.19 6.98
CA PRO A 5 -18.44 17.23 6.77
C PRO A 5 -19.53 16.77 5.81
N VAL A 6 -20.73 17.35 5.93
CA VAL A 6 -21.89 16.99 5.09
C VAL A 6 -21.58 17.21 3.60
N SER A 7 -20.78 18.22 3.25
CA SER A 7 -20.33 18.49 1.88
C SER A 7 -19.59 17.32 1.23
N PHE A 8 -18.99 16.42 2.01
CA PHE A 8 -18.35 15.21 1.50
C PHE A 8 -19.33 14.32 0.72
N PHE A 9 -20.60 14.23 1.16
CA PHE A 9 -21.61 13.38 0.53
C PHE A 9 -22.15 13.93 -0.81
N TYR A 10 -21.81 15.16 -1.14
CA TYR A 10 -22.19 15.78 -2.41
C TYR A 10 -21.06 15.78 -3.44
N GLN A 11 -19.91 15.19 -3.11
CA GLN A 11 -18.80 15.06 -4.06
C GLN A 11 -19.04 13.83 -4.95
N SER A 12 -19.01 14.03 -6.26
CA SER A 12 -18.98 12.93 -7.24
C SER A 12 -17.55 12.40 -7.36
N ASP A 13 -17.14 11.54 -6.45
CA ASP A 13 -15.84 10.91 -6.52
C ASP A 13 -15.94 9.42 -6.88
N ARG A 14 -14.83 8.86 -7.40
CA ARG A 14 -14.76 7.43 -7.67
C ARG A 14 -14.63 6.66 -6.37
N GLU A 15 -15.44 5.64 -6.22
CA GLU A 15 -15.28 4.64 -5.18
C GLU A 15 -14.31 3.56 -5.67
N TYR A 16 -13.28 3.29 -4.87
CA TYR A 16 -12.31 2.23 -5.14
C TYR A 16 -12.70 0.99 -4.34
N GLY A 17 -12.69 -0.15 -4.99
CA GLY A 17 -12.87 -1.45 -4.34
C GLY A 17 -11.76 -1.78 -3.33
N PRO A 18 -11.78 -2.99 -2.75
CA PRO A 18 -10.70 -3.45 -1.88
C PRO A 18 -9.37 -3.45 -2.62
N PRO A 19 -8.25 -3.16 -1.94
CA PRO A 19 -6.92 -3.19 -2.54
C PRO A 19 -6.56 -4.59 -3.04
N MET A 20 -5.69 -4.67 -4.03
CA MET A 20 -5.29 -5.95 -4.64
C MET A 20 -4.57 -6.85 -3.63
N SER A 21 -3.64 -6.30 -2.86
CA SER A 21 -2.90 -7.01 -1.82
C SER A 21 -3.78 -7.57 -0.69
N ALA A 22 -4.85 -6.88 -0.36
CA ALA A 22 -5.77 -7.33 0.69
C ALA A 22 -6.79 -8.39 0.20
N HIS A 23 -6.88 -8.66 -1.10
CA HIS A 23 -7.91 -9.51 -1.66
C HIS A 23 -7.91 -10.95 -1.10
N PRO A 24 -6.76 -11.67 -0.94
CA PRO A 24 -6.73 -12.98 -0.31
C PRO A 24 -6.97 -12.90 1.20
N SER A 25 -6.41 -11.90 1.88
CA SER A 25 -6.55 -11.70 3.32
C SER A 25 -7.97 -11.30 3.72
N PHE A 26 -8.64 -10.46 2.93
CA PHE A 26 -10.05 -10.12 3.13
C PHE A 26 -10.98 -11.32 2.97
N ARG A 27 -10.70 -12.24 2.03
CA ARG A 27 -11.53 -13.44 1.81
C ARG A 27 -11.32 -14.53 2.87
N LYS A 28 -10.12 -14.69 3.41
CA LYS A 28 -9.80 -15.71 4.42
C LYS A 28 -10.35 -15.38 5.81
N GLN A 29 -10.62 -14.12 6.10
CA GLN A 29 -11.13 -13.69 7.41
C GLN A 29 -12.67 -13.72 7.47
N ALA A 30 -13.26 -14.88 7.27
CA ALA A 30 -14.71 -15.11 7.47
C ALA A 30 -15.20 -14.75 8.89
N SER A 31 -14.28 -14.46 9.83
CA SER A 31 -14.58 -14.03 11.21
C SER A 31 -14.68 -12.51 11.38
N VAL A 32 -14.29 -11.72 10.38
CA VAL A 32 -14.40 -10.25 10.42
C VAL A 32 -15.80 -9.86 9.95
N GLY A 33 -16.54 -9.13 10.78
CA GLY A 33 -17.85 -8.66 10.40
C GLY A 33 -17.78 -7.73 9.17
N GLN A 34 -18.67 -7.94 8.18
CA GLN A 34 -18.74 -7.15 6.95
C GLN A 34 -18.71 -5.64 7.21
N ARG A 35 -19.40 -5.19 8.26
CA ARG A 35 -19.42 -3.77 8.66
C ARG A 35 -18.05 -3.19 9.01
N SER A 36 -17.19 -3.99 9.64
CA SER A 36 -15.83 -3.55 10.00
C SER A 36 -14.97 -3.39 8.74
N LEU A 37 -15.12 -4.31 7.81
CA LEU A 37 -14.46 -4.27 6.52
C LEU A 37 -14.91 -3.05 5.70
N ASP A 38 -16.22 -2.85 5.57
CA ASP A 38 -16.79 -1.71 4.84
C ASP A 38 -16.32 -0.37 5.43
N LYS A 39 -16.20 -0.29 6.77
CA LYS A 39 -15.70 0.91 7.44
C LYS A 39 -14.24 1.21 7.08
N VAL A 40 -13.38 0.18 7.05
CA VAL A 40 -11.95 0.36 6.70
C VAL A 40 -11.81 0.73 5.22
N ILE A 41 -12.55 0.07 4.32
CA ILE A 41 -12.58 0.42 2.90
C ILE A 41 -13.07 1.85 2.69
N ALA A 42 -14.10 2.29 3.42
CA ALA A 42 -14.59 3.66 3.37
C ALA A 42 -13.52 4.66 3.85
N ASP A 43 -12.75 4.35 4.91
CA ASP A 43 -11.64 5.20 5.38
C ASP A 43 -10.53 5.30 4.33
N PHE A 44 -10.19 4.20 3.65
CA PHE A 44 -9.26 4.22 2.53
C PHE A 44 -9.75 5.12 1.40
N ASN A 45 -11.03 5.00 1.01
CA ASN A 45 -11.61 5.82 -0.05
C ASN A 45 -11.57 7.32 0.29
N VAL A 46 -11.85 7.68 1.54
CA VAL A 46 -11.74 9.07 2.01
C VAL A 46 -10.31 9.59 1.82
N LYS A 47 -9.29 8.80 2.19
CA LYS A 47 -7.89 9.19 2.05
C LYS A 47 -7.44 9.26 0.59
N LEU A 48 -7.87 8.31 -0.24
CA LEU A 48 -7.60 8.35 -1.69
C LEU A 48 -8.22 9.59 -2.35
N SER A 49 -9.45 9.95 -1.97
CA SER A 49 -10.11 11.18 -2.44
C SER A 49 -9.34 12.44 -1.99
N GLN A 50 -8.86 12.47 -0.74
CA GLN A 50 -8.01 13.57 -0.24
C GLN A 50 -6.72 13.70 -1.04
N VAL A 51 -6.01 12.60 -1.29
CA VAL A 51 -4.80 12.58 -2.14
C VAL A 51 -5.11 13.13 -3.52
N ARG A 52 -6.17 12.64 -4.17
CA ARG A 52 -6.59 13.12 -5.48
C ARG A 52 -6.87 14.62 -5.50
N THR A 53 -7.48 15.14 -4.45
CA THR A 53 -7.77 16.56 -4.31
C THR A 53 -6.47 17.36 -4.17
N LEU A 54 -5.52 16.89 -3.35
CA LEU A 54 -4.23 17.55 -3.18
C LEU A 54 -3.40 17.59 -4.47
N LEU A 55 -3.46 16.52 -5.28
CA LEU A 55 -2.77 16.43 -6.57
C LEU A 55 -3.27 17.43 -7.63
N ARG A 56 -4.40 18.11 -7.39
CA ARG A 56 -4.84 19.23 -8.26
C ARG A 56 -4.03 20.50 -8.02
N PHE A 57 -3.34 20.57 -6.88
CA PHE A 57 -2.64 21.77 -6.43
C PHE A 57 -1.13 21.57 -6.22
N ALA A 58 -0.67 20.33 -6.30
CA ALA A 58 0.72 19.97 -6.09
C ALA A 58 1.15 18.88 -7.07
N ASP A 59 2.26 19.07 -7.73
CA ASP A 59 2.94 18.05 -8.51
C ASP A 59 3.86 17.25 -7.57
N LEU A 60 3.74 15.95 -7.59
CA LEU A 60 4.62 15.03 -6.85
C LEU A 60 5.54 14.36 -7.86
N GLU A 61 6.79 14.82 -7.93
CA GLU A 61 7.83 14.18 -8.72
C GLU A 61 8.65 13.24 -7.83
N PRO A 62 8.61 11.92 -8.09
CA PRO A 62 9.43 10.97 -7.35
C PRO A 62 10.93 11.24 -7.54
N GLU A 63 11.69 11.24 -6.46
CA GLU A 63 13.15 11.34 -6.50
C GLU A 63 13.83 10.02 -6.90
N LEU A 64 13.18 8.91 -6.58
CA LEU A 64 13.64 7.55 -6.84
C LEU A 64 12.66 6.83 -7.75
N PRO A 65 13.13 5.91 -8.61
CA PRO A 65 12.22 5.09 -9.40
C PRO A 65 11.46 4.09 -8.52
N LEU A 66 10.19 3.83 -8.85
CA LEU A 66 9.47 2.64 -8.41
C LEU A 66 9.34 1.69 -9.60
N PRO A 67 10.35 0.86 -9.86
CA PRO A 67 10.37 -0.01 -11.02
C PRO A 67 9.31 -1.10 -10.92
N GLN A 68 8.92 -1.65 -12.06
CA GLN A 68 8.13 -2.86 -12.12
C GLN A 68 8.96 -3.98 -12.73
N TYR A 69 8.95 -5.13 -12.07
CA TYR A 69 9.63 -6.34 -12.51
C TYR A 69 8.61 -7.48 -12.61
N ASP A 70 8.95 -8.47 -13.39
CA ASP A 70 8.15 -9.67 -13.56
C ASP A 70 8.68 -10.76 -12.62
N SER A 71 7.83 -11.27 -11.73
CA SER A 71 8.18 -12.36 -10.81
C SER A 71 8.35 -13.70 -11.52
N ASP A 72 7.89 -13.85 -12.76
CA ASP A 72 8.16 -15.02 -13.60
C ASP A 72 9.60 -15.02 -14.15
N GLU A 73 10.24 -13.85 -14.28
CA GLU A 73 11.60 -13.72 -14.80
C GLU A 73 12.67 -13.72 -13.68
N TYR A 74 12.35 -13.15 -12.53
CA TYR A 74 13.31 -12.97 -11.42
C TYR A 74 12.69 -13.39 -10.09
N SER A 75 13.47 -14.04 -9.23
CA SER A 75 13.00 -14.34 -7.89
C SER A 75 12.74 -13.06 -7.07
N PRO A 76 11.78 -13.07 -6.15
CA PRO A 76 11.44 -11.90 -5.33
C PRO A 76 12.63 -11.29 -4.59
N GLU A 77 13.56 -12.11 -4.08
CA GLU A 77 14.78 -11.64 -3.41
C GLU A 77 15.72 -10.92 -4.39
N ASN A 78 15.81 -11.41 -5.64
CA ASN A 78 16.59 -10.75 -6.69
C ASN A 78 15.97 -9.41 -7.06
N ILE A 79 14.63 -9.35 -7.17
CA ILE A 79 13.89 -8.12 -7.42
C ILE A 79 14.11 -7.11 -6.28
N ALA A 80 14.05 -7.56 -5.02
CA ALA A 80 14.39 -6.71 -3.87
C ALA A 80 15.80 -6.13 -3.96
N ALA A 81 16.79 -6.98 -4.36
CA ALA A 81 18.16 -6.53 -4.57
C ALA A 81 18.28 -5.53 -5.73
N MET A 82 17.49 -5.70 -6.80
CA MET A 82 17.46 -4.78 -7.95
C MET A 82 16.84 -3.42 -7.54
N VAL A 83 15.76 -3.42 -6.76
CA VAL A 83 15.15 -2.19 -6.21
C VAL A 83 16.14 -1.46 -5.31
N ARG A 84 16.80 -2.17 -4.38
CA ARG A 84 17.84 -1.59 -3.50
C ARG A 84 18.98 -0.97 -4.30
N ARG A 85 19.37 -1.59 -5.42
CA ARG A 85 20.40 -1.06 -6.32
C ARG A 85 19.93 0.19 -7.05
N ALA A 86 18.69 0.19 -7.57
CA ALA A 86 18.09 1.34 -8.23
C ALA A 86 17.95 2.54 -7.29
N TRP A 87 17.79 2.29 -5.98
CA TRP A 87 17.71 3.32 -4.95
C TRP A 87 19.06 3.72 -4.36
N TYR A 88 20.15 3.16 -4.86
CA TYR A 88 21.50 3.38 -4.30
C TYR A 88 21.56 3.10 -2.79
N THR A 89 20.77 2.14 -2.32
CA THR A 89 20.72 1.79 -0.90
C THR A 89 22.01 1.11 -0.48
N PRO A 90 22.66 1.52 0.63
CA PRO A 90 23.84 0.85 1.15
C PRO A 90 23.59 -0.63 1.46
N LYS A 91 24.64 -1.45 1.45
CA LYS A 91 24.56 -2.83 1.93
C LYS A 91 24.22 -2.83 3.43
N GLY A 92 23.36 -3.77 3.83
CA GLY A 92 22.94 -3.92 5.22
C GLY A 92 21.53 -3.34 5.49
N PRO A 93 21.16 -3.13 6.76
CA PRO A 93 19.83 -2.69 7.14
C PRO A 93 19.50 -1.28 6.63
N ILE A 94 18.32 -1.10 6.05
CA ILE A 94 17.79 0.21 5.70
C ILE A 94 17.32 0.90 6.99
N LYS A 95 17.83 2.05 7.33
CA LYS A 95 17.47 2.74 8.57
C LYS A 95 16.01 3.24 8.56
N ASN A 96 15.61 3.88 7.47
CA ASN A 96 14.27 4.45 7.31
C ASN A 96 13.67 3.99 5.96
N LEU A 97 12.92 2.89 5.97
CA LEU A 97 12.29 2.36 4.77
C LEU A 97 11.14 3.26 4.28
N THR A 98 10.42 3.92 5.20
CA THR A 98 9.34 4.85 4.85
C THR A 98 9.86 6.00 3.99
N GLU A 99 11.00 6.57 4.35
CA GLU A 99 11.64 7.64 3.57
C GLU A 99 11.96 7.18 2.12
N TYR A 100 12.47 5.96 1.95
CA TYR A 100 12.71 5.42 0.61
C TYR A 100 11.41 5.22 -0.17
N ALA A 101 10.35 4.72 0.48
CA ALA A 101 9.05 4.55 -0.15
C ALA A 101 8.46 5.91 -0.59
N GLU A 102 8.54 6.92 0.26
CA GLU A 102 8.05 8.28 -0.03
C GLU A 102 8.87 8.94 -1.16
N ARG A 103 10.20 8.82 -1.14
CA ARG A 103 11.07 9.30 -2.22
C ARG A 103 10.83 8.55 -3.54
N ALA A 104 10.38 7.30 -3.49
CA ALA A 104 9.92 6.56 -4.67
C ALA A 104 8.50 6.92 -5.10
N GLY A 105 7.93 7.98 -4.53
CA GLY A 105 6.63 8.53 -4.89
C GLY A 105 5.45 7.82 -4.25
N CYS A 106 5.65 6.92 -3.28
CA CYS A 106 4.55 6.32 -2.54
C CYS A 106 4.02 7.29 -1.46
N ILE A 107 2.73 7.25 -1.21
CA ILE A 107 2.12 7.96 -0.08
C ILE A 107 1.80 6.92 1.00
N VAL A 108 2.36 7.09 2.20
CA VAL A 108 2.20 6.13 3.30
C VAL A 108 1.26 6.70 4.36
N PHE A 109 0.17 5.98 4.64
CA PHE A 109 -0.77 6.31 5.69
C PHE A 109 -0.72 5.30 6.84
N HIS A 110 -0.76 5.81 8.06
CA HIS A 110 -0.97 4.99 9.26
C HIS A 110 -2.46 5.09 9.66
N VAL A 111 -3.17 3.97 9.59
CA VAL A 111 -4.62 3.92 9.78
C VAL A 111 -5.02 2.86 10.81
N ASP A 112 -6.23 2.95 11.32
CA ASP A 112 -6.78 1.98 12.25
C ASP A 112 -7.42 0.83 11.48
N MET A 113 -6.72 -0.31 11.46
CA MET A 113 -7.18 -1.55 10.83
C MET A 113 -7.33 -2.71 11.83
N GLU A 114 -7.31 -2.42 13.13
CA GLU A 114 -7.36 -3.45 14.18
C GLU A 114 -8.60 -4.34 14.07
N ALA A 115 -9.76 -3.74 13.80
CA ALA A 115 -11.04 -4.45 13.69
C ALA A 115 -11.08 -5.48 12.55
N VAL A 116 -10.24 -5.34 11.54
CA VAL A 116 -10.17 -6.25 10.39
C VAL A 116 -8.93 -7.14 10.40
N LYS A 117 -8.04 -6.97 11.40
CA LYS A 117 -6.80 -7.74 11.55
C LYS A 117 -5.94 -7.79 10.29
N ILE A 118 -5.89 -6.66 9.58
CA ILE A 118 -5.07 -6.48 8.38
C ILE A 118 -3.86 -5.67 8.79
N ASP A 119 -2.71 -6.06 8.32
CA ASP A 119 -1.44 -5.44 8.65
C ASP A 119 -1.13 -4.26 7.75
N GLY A 120 -1.37 -4.40 6.45
CA GLY A 120 -1.18 -3.38 5.43
C GLY A 120 -2.11 -3.57 4.24
N ALA A 121 -2.08 -2.59 3.35
CA ALA A 121 -2.76 -2.63 2.08
C ALA A 121 -2.15 -1.60 1.12
N SER A 122 -2.03 -1.93 -0.16
CA SER A 122 -1.53 -1.00 -1.16
C SER A 122 -2.50 -0.81 -2.32
N TYR A 123 -2.53 0.41 -2.84
CA TYR A 123 -3.31 0.79 -4.01
C TYR A 123 -2.41 1.34 -5.10
N ARG A 124 -2.61 0.85 -6.31
CA ARG A 124 -2.09 1.46 -7.53
C ARG A 124 -3.28 1.90 -8.38
N VAL A 125 -3.51 3.19 -8.39
CA VAL A 125 -4.62 3.81 -9.13
C VAL A 125 -4.06 4.63 -10.28
N ALA A 126 -4.60 4.46 -11.48
CA ALA A 126 -4.16 5.22 -12.64
C ALA A 126 -4.31 6.74 -12.41
N GLY A 127 -3.25 7.49 -12.68
CA GLY A 127 -3.21 8.94 -12.49
C GLY A 127 -3.02 9.39 -11.04
N MET A 128 -2.64 8.47 -10.15
CA MET A 128 -2.29 8.77 -8.77
C MET A 128 -0.97 8.09 -8.38
N PRO A 129 -0.20 8.66 -7.44
CA PRO A 129 0.88 7.96 -6.79
C PRO A 129 0.39 6.67 -6.13
N PRO A 130 1.23 5.64 -5.99
CA PRO A 130 0.90 4.48 -5.18
C PRO A 130 0.63 4.88 -3.73
N VAL A 131 -0.41 4.32 -3.13
CA VAL A 131 -0.78 4.61 -1.74
C VAL A 131 -0.67 3.33 -0.92
N ILE A 132 0.04 3.41 0.20
CA ILE A 132 0.24 2.31 1.15
C ILE A 132 -0.45 2.68 2.47
N PHE A 133 -1.29 1.79 2.96
CA PHE A 133 -1.92 1.88 4.27
C PHE A 133 -1.26 0.88 5.22
N LEU A 134 -0.80 1.35 6.38
CA LEU A 134 -0.21 0.53 7.43
C LEU A 134 -1.07 0.59 8.69
N ASN A 135 -1.24 -0.53 9.36
CA ASN A 135 -1.95 -0.56 10.62
C ASN A 135 -1.10 0.12 11.71
N LYS A 136 -1.61 1.23 12.26
CA LYS A 136 -0.91 2.06 13.25
C LYS A 136 -0.63 1.37 14.60
N TYR A 137 -1.28 0.24 14.88
CA TYR A 137 -1.13 -0.50 16.14
C TYR A 137 -0.08 -1.62 16.07
N GLN A 138 0.58 -1.79 14.95
CA GLN A 138 1.65 -2.77 14.82
C GLN A 138 2.92 -2.35 15.57
N PRO A 139 3.69 -3.30 16.10
CA PRO A 139 5.08 -3.06 16.50
C PRO A 139 5.92 -2.56 15.32
N ALA A 140 6.95 -1.78 15.62
CA ALA A 140 7.75 -1.11 14.59
C ALA A 140 8.45 -2.07 13.60
N ASP A 141 8.92 -3.21 14.09
CA ASP A 141 9.53 -4.26 13.27
C ASP A 141 8.52 -4.88 12.30
N ARG A 142 7.32 -5.20 12.78
CA ARG A 142 6.24 -5.73 11.95
C ARG A 142 5.75 -4.69 10.94
N MET A 143 5.58 -3.44 11.36
CA MET A 143 5.18 -2.35 10.45
C MET A 143 6.20 -2.17 9.32
N ARG A 144 7.48 -2.30 9.63
CA ARG A 144 8.56 -2.25 8.65
C ARG A 144 8.49 -3.41 7.65
N PHE A 145 8.28 -4.63 8.14
CA PHE A 145 8.08 -5.81 7.29
C PHE A 145 6.86 -5.62 6.39
N THR A 146 5.73 -5.20 6.97
CA THR A 146 4.50 -4.91 6.23
C THR A 146 4.72 -3.86 5.13
N LEU A 147 5.47 -2.78 5.43
CA LEU A 147 5.79 -1.78 4.41
C LEU A 147 6.60 -2.39 3.25
N ALA A 148 7.60 -3.22 3.54
CA ALA A 148 8.39 -3.90 2.51
C ALA A 148 7.51 -4.86 1.68
N HIS A 149 6.65 -5.62 2.33
CA HIS A 149 5.68 -6.53 1.71
C HIS A 149 4.74 -5.78 0.73
N GLU A 150 4.13 -4.67 1.17
CA GLU A 150 3.26 -3.85 0.32
C GLU A 150 4.02 -3.22 -0.87
N MET A 151 5.28 -2.87 -0.65
CA MET A 151 6.16 -2.45 -1.75
C MET A 151 6.44 -3.57 -2.73
N GLY A 152 6.60 -4.81 -2.24
CA GLY A 152 6.70 -6.00 -3.08
C GLY A 152 5.52 -6.12 -4.03
N HIS A 153 4.29 -5.96 -3.51
CA HIS A 153 3.09 -5.94 -4.36
C HIS A 153 3.15 -4.83 -5.42
N LEU A 154 3.56 -3.63 -5.05
CA LEU A 154 3.66 -2.52 -6.01
C LEU A 154 4.74 -2.72 -7.08
N VAL A 155 5.80 -3.46 -6.77
CA VAL A 155 6.94 -3.69 -7.68
C VAL A 155 6.71 -4.88 -8.61
N MET A 156 6.06 -5.95 -8.12
CA MET A 156 5.96 -7.22 -8.84
C MET A 156 4.57 -7.47 -9.45
N HIS A 157 3.50 -7.09 -8.75
CA HIS A 157 2.18 -7.57 -9.09
C HIS A 157 1.34 -6.53 -9.84
N LYS A 158 0.97 -6.84 -11.09
CA LYS A 158 -0.01 -6.05 -11.87
C LYS A 158 -1.41 -6.59 -11.71
N TYR A 159 -1.52 -7.90 -11.51
CA TYR A 159 -2.79 -8.64 -11.38
C TYR A 159 -2.70 -9.60 -10.20
N PRO A 160 -3.85 -9.94 -9.57
CA PRO A 160 -3.88 -10.93 -8.51
C PRO A 160 -3.42 -12.30 -9.02
N SER A 161 -2.52 -12.95 -8.28
CA SER A 161 -2.10 -14.34 -8.47
C SER A 161 -2.24 -15.13 -7.16
N ILE A 162 -2.13 -16.45 -7.24
CA ILE A 162 -2.20 -17.31 -6.04
C ILE A 162 -0.92 -17.16 -5.21
N GLU A 163 0.20 -16.86 -5.84
CA GLU A 163 1.54 -16.85 -5.25
C GLU A 163 1.94 -15.46 -4.73
N MET A 164 1.18 -14.42 -5.08
CA MET A 164 1.54 -13.02 -4.82
C MET A 164 1.88 -12.72 -3.35
N GLU A 165 1.20 -13.35 -2.39
CA GLU A 165 1.46 -13.12 -0.97
C GLU A 165 2.81 -13.73 -0.54
N ALA A 166 3.09 -14.97 -1.02
CA ALA A 166 4.36 -15.63 -0.75
C ALA A 166 5.54 -14.89 -1.41
N GLU A 167 5.34 -14.38 -2.61
CA GLU A 167 6.34 -13.57 -3.33
C GLU A 167 6.61 -12.24 -2.62
N ALA A 168 5.55 -11.57 -2.13
CA ALA A 168 5.69 -10.33 -1.37
C ALA A 168 6.41 -10.55 -0.03
N ASP A 169 6.16 -11.70 0.64
CA ASP A 169 6.89 -12.10 1.86
C ASP A 169 8.38 -12.35 1.59
N GLN A 170 8.72 -12.97 0.45
CA GLN A 170 10.12 -13.22 0.06
C GLN A 170 10.85 -11.94 -0.38
N PHE A 171 10.13 -10.96 -0.90
CA PHE A 171 10.68 -9.66 -1.24
C PHE A 171 11.02 -8.84 0.02
N ALA A 172 10.21 -8.96 1.11
CA ALA A 172 10.28 -8.14 2.31
C ALA A 172 11.47 -8.50 3.22
#